data_4b3ef88ffb1e564ab1df1ae49da313b3
#
_entry.id   4b3ef88ffb1e564ab1df1ae49da313b3
#
_cell.length_a   1.000
_cell.length_b   1.000
_cell.length_c   1.000
_cell.angle_alpha   90.00
_cell.angle_beta   90.00
_cell.angle_gamma   90.00
#
_symmetry.space_group_name_H-M   'P 1'
#
loop_
_entity.id
_entity.type
_entity.pdbx_description
1 polymer ?
#
loop_
_entity_poly.entity_id
_entity_poly.type
_entity_poly.pdbx_seq_one_letter_code
_entity_poly.pdbx_strand_id
1 'polypeptide(L)'
;SLGYPVICLDARHAKAALSMRINKSDKNDAQGLAELARMGWFREIKVKSMESRNIRARLIARAKLVDLRRDLENQMRGLLKSLGIVLGKSAGRTFSKKIINCLGEVPDLHSLIMPLFSVHSTLIEQISQYDLELKDFSRSDPTIKRLMSVPGVGPVTALAFISTIDDPHRFNRASDVGAYLGLTPRRYQSGELDRTGRISKRGDSLMRTYLFEAANVLLKIVRRGSPLKSWGTKLAKRIATKKAKVAIARKMAVILHCIWTDGTQFEWSRNAS
;
A
#
# COMPACT_ATOMS: atom_id res chain seq x y z
N SER A 1 -5.17 27.64 -16.00
CA SER A 1 -5.00 28.28 -14.68
C SER A 1 -5.30 29.77 -14.81
N LEU A 2 -6.10 30.31 -13.91
CA LEU A 2 -6.49 31.74 -13.93
C LEU A 2 -5.37 32.67 -13.38
N GLY A 3 -4.14 32.17 -13.24
CA GLY A 3 -2.98 32.95 -12.79
C GLY A 3 -2.94 33.34 -11.31
N TYR A 4 -3.91 32.88 -10.51
CA TYR A 4 -3.89 33.16 -9.07
C TYR A 4 -2.82 32.34 -8.34
N PRO A 5 -2.12 32.91 -7.33
CA PRO A 5 -1.22 32.17 -6.45
C PRO A 5 -2.07 31.23 -5.56
N VAL A 6 -2.03 29.93 -5.83
CA VAL A 6 -2.79 28.93 -5.08
C VAL A 6 -1.84 28.03 -4.33
N ILE A 7 -2.07 27.89 -3.02
CA ILE A 7 -1.30 27.02 -2.12
C ILE A 7 -2.21 25.88 -1.66
N CYS A 8 -1.76 24.64 -1.83
CA CYS A 8 -2.48 23.47 -1.31
C CYS A 8 -2.00 23.12 0.10
N LEU A 9 -2.90 23.17 1.08
CA LEU A 9 -2.58 22.91 2.48
C LEU A 9 -2.84 21.46 2.89
N ASP A 10 -2.06 20.93 3.85
CA ASP A 10 -2.40 19.63 4.49
C ASP A 10 -3.71 19.80 5.29
N ALA A 11 -4.78 19.17 4.82
CA ALA A 11 -6.10 19.23 5.45
C ALA A 11 -6.09 18.82 6.92
N ARG A 12 -5.17 17.95 7.35
CA ARG A 12 -5.03 17.54 8.75
C ARG A 12 -4.44 18.63 9.62
N HIS A 13 -3.47 19.38 9.09
CA HIS A 13 -2.91 20.55 9.76
C HIS A 13 -3.93 21.67 9.85
N ALA A 14 -4.59 21.98 8.74
CA ALA A 14 -5.67 22.97 8.70
C ALA A 14 -6.77 22.61 9.71
N LYS A 15 -7.26 21.36 9.70
CA LYS A 15 -8.27 20.90 10.66
C LYS A 15 -7.80 21.02 12.12
N ALA A 16 -6.54 20.68 12.43
CA ALA A 16 -6.02 20.76 13.79
C ALA A 16 -5.97 22.23 14.26
N ALA A 17 -5.56 23.16 13.41
CA ALA A 17 -5.53 24.58 13.74
C ALA A 17 -6.94 25.16 13.89
N LEU A 18 -7.87 24.82 12.98
CA LEU A 18 -9.26 25.27 13.02
C LEU A 18 -10.05 24.68 14.20
N SER A 19 -9.66 23.50 14.70
CA SER A 19 -10.34 22.85 15.82
C SER A 19 -10.19 23.57 17.16
N MET A 20 -9.31 24.56 17.25
CA MET A 20 -9.20 25.45 18.44
C MET A 20 -10.36 26.46 18.54
N ARG A 21 -11.12 26.67 17.47
CA ARG A 21 -12.31 27.53 17.49
C ARG A 21 -13.54 26.74 17.92
N ILE A 22 -14.26 27.29 18.90
CA ILE A 22 -15.44 26.62 19.52
C ILE A 22 -16.60 26.51 18.52
N ASN A 23 -16.83 27.55 17.71
CA ASN A 23 -17.95 27.60 16.76
C ASN A 23 -17.47 27.27 15.35
N LYS A 24 -17.99 26.19 14.78
CA LYS A 24 -17.75 25.80 13.40
C LYS A 24 -18.78 26.47 12.48
N SER A 25 -18.29 27.32 11.58
CA SER A 25 -19.04 27.88 10.45
C SER A 25 -18.11 28.08 9.27
N ASP A 26 -18.62 28.10 8.05
CA ASP A 26 -17.85 28.31 6.84
C ASP A 26 -17.08 29.65 6.88
N LYS A 27 -17.68 30.69 7.49
CA LYS A 27 -17.06 31.99 7.70
C LYS A 27 -15.83 31.88 8.63
N ASN A 28 -15.95 31.16 9.73
CA ASN A 28 -14.86 30.95 10.69
C ASN A 28 -13.76 30.06 10.09
N ASP A 29 -14.12 29.06 9.31
CA ASP A 29 -13.17 28.20 8.62
C ASP A 29 -12.40 29.00 7.55
N ALA A 30 -13.08 29.81 6.73
CA ALA A 30 -12.45 30.67 5.74
C ALA A 30 -11.51 31.70 6.38
N GLN A 31 -11.95 32.36 7.46
CA GLN A 31 -11.10 33.33 8.20
C GLN A 31 -9.89 32.63 8.83
N GLY A 32 -10.06 31.43 9.41
CA GLY A 32 -8.95 30.67 9.98
C GLY A 32 -7.95 30.22 8.94
N LEU A 33 -8.39 29.80 7.75
CA LEU A 33 -7.50 29.49 6.63
C LEU A 33 -6.75 30.70 6.13
N ALA A 34 -7.39 31.87 6.05
CA ALA A 34 -6.75 33.14 5.67
C ALA A 34 -5.66 33.53 6.69
N GLU A 35 -5.91 33.38 7.98
CA GLU A 35 -4.92 33.65 9.03
C GLU A 35 -3.73 32.67 8.97
N LEU A 36 -3.98 31.37 8.75
CA LEU A 36 -2.92 30.38 8.57
C LEU A 36 -2.04 30.74 7.35
N ALA A 37 -2.65 31.15 6.25
CA ALA A 37 -1.92 31.56 5.05
C ALA A 37 -1.10 32.84 5.33
N ARG A 38 -1.68 33.84 5.98
CA ARG A 38 -1.01 35.12 6.34
C ARG A 38 0.19 34.90 7.24
N MET A 39 0.07 34.00 8.24
CA MET A 39 1.15 33.71 9.19
C MET A 39 2.21 32.76 8.63
N GLY A 40 2.01 32.17 7.46
CA GLY A 40 2.89 31.12 6.94
C GLY A 40 2.91 29.84 7.79
N TRP A 41 1.96 29.70 8.73
CA TRP A 41 1.91 28.56 9.64
C TRP A 41 1.09 27.39 9.07
N PHE A 42 1.57 26.87 7.97
CA PHE A 42 0.94 25.73 7.29
C PHE A 42 1.99 24.82 6.68
N ARG A 43 1.57 23.60 6.39
CA ARG A 43 2.37 22.68 5.61
C ARG A 43 1.81 22.62 4.19
N GLU A 44 2.58 23.08 3.24
CA GLU A 44 2.24 22.96 1.83
C GLU A 44 2.30 21.50 1.37
N ILE A 45 1.32 21.12 0.56
CA ILE A 45 1.27 19.83 -0.11
C ILE A 45 1.44 20.06 -1.62
N LYS A 46 2.44 19.42 -2.20
CA LYS A 46 2.60 19.37 -3.66
C LYS A 46 1.45 18.58 -4.28
N VAL A 47 0.72 19.21 -5.19
CA VAL A 47 -0.36 18.56 -5.95
C VAL A 47 0.26 17.55 -6.90
N LYS A 48 -0.20 16.30 -6.84
CA LYS A 48 0.31 15.21 -7.68
C LYS A 48 -0.10 15.39 -9.14
N SER A 49 0.73 14.85 -10.04
CA SER A 49 0.46 14.80 -11.48
C SER A 49 -0.85 14.05 -11.79
N MET A 50 -1.45 14.37 -12.94
CA MET A 50 -2.66 13.67 -13.41
C MET A 50 -2.38 12.20 -13.70
N GLU A 51 -1.19 11.87 -14.17
CA GLU A 51 -0.75 10.50 -14.41
C GLU A 51 -0.73 9.69 -13.10
N SER A 52 -0.07 10.21 -12.06
CA SER A 52 -0.04 9.60 -10.73
C SER A 52 -1.43 9.43 -10.14
N ARG A 53 -2.34 10.39 -10.36
CA ARG A 53 -3.73 10.30 -9.91
C ARG A 53 -4.50 9.20 -10.65
N ASN A 54 -4.32 9.07 -11.96
CA ASN A 54 -4.95 8.04 -12.78
C ASN A 54 -4.49 6.63 -12.39
N ILE A 55 -3.19 6.44 -12.22
CA ILE A 55 -2.63 5.17 -11.73
C ILE A 55 -3.20 4.86 -10.34
N ARG A 56 -3.21 5.86 -9.46
CA ARG A 56 -3.72 5.72 -8.11
C ARG A 56 -5.18 5.34 -8.05
N ALA A 57 -6.02 5.93 -8.88
CA ALA A 57 -7.45 5.61 -8.95
C ALA A 57 -7.68 4.13 -9.32
N ARG A 58 -6.95 3.61 -10.33
CA ARG A 58 -7.00 2.18 -10.72
C ARG A 58 -6.57 1.27 -9.59
N LEU A 59 -5.49 1.62 -8.88
CA LEU A 59 -5.00 0.83 -7.74
C LEU A 59 -6.01 0.80 -6.59
N ILE A 60 -6.70 1.89 -6.31
CA ILE A 60 -7.76 1.97 -5.29
C ILE A 60 -8.97 1.13 -5.69
N ALA A 61 -9.44 1.26 -6.94
CA ALA A 61 -10.54 0.47 -7.47
C ALA A 61 -10.23 -1.04 -7.39
N ARG A 62 -9.05 -1.44 -7.89
CA ARG A 62 -8.57 -2.83 -7.78
C ARG A 62 -8.51 -3.32 -6.34
N ALA A 63 -7.96 -2.52 -5.43
CA ALA A 63 -7.85 -2.89 -4.01
C ALA A 63 -9.23 -3.13 -3.40
N LYS A 64 -10.23 -2.30 -3.74
CA LYS A 64 -11.62 -2.47 -3.28
C LYS A 64 -12.23 -3.78 -3.79
N LEU A 65 -12.01 -4.13 -5.06
CA LEU A 65 -12.48 -5.41 -5.61
C LEU A 65 -11.83 -6.61 -4.92
N VAL A 66 -10.52 -6.51 -4.61
CA VAL A 66 -9.81 -7.57 -3.85
C VAL A 66 -10.37 -7.72 -2.44
N ASP A 67 -10.72 -6.62 -1.77
CA ASP A 67 -11.35 -6.65 -0.45
C ASP A 67 -12.73 -7.29 -0.51
N LEU A 68 -13.58 -6.89 -1.47
CA LEU A 68 -14.91 -7.48 -1.67
C LEU A 68 -14.85 -8.99 -1.97
N ARG A 69 -13.91 -9.40 -2.83
CA ARG A 69 -13.67 -10.82 -3.10
C ARG A 69 -13.33 -11.60 -1.83
N ARG A 70 -12.41 -11.05 -1.00
CA ARG A 70 -12.00 -11.67 0.27
C ARG A 70 -13.17 -11.78 1.24
N ASP A 71 -13.99 -10.74 1.32
CA ASP A 71 -15.16 -10.71 2.21
C ASP A 71 -16.19 -11.75 1.78
N LEU A 72 -16.46 -11.91 0.46
CA LEU A 72 -17.32 -12.97 -0.07
C LEU A 72 -16.75 -14.36 0.20
N GLU A 73 -15.45 -14.57 0.00
CA GLU A 73 -14.79 -15.85 0.30
C GLU A 73 -14.95 -16.22 1.79
N ASN A 74 -14.83 -15.24 2.69
CA ASN A 74 -15.02 -15.46 4.12
C ASN A 74 -16.48 -15.72 4.47
N GLN A 75 -17.41 -15.02 3.83
CA GLN A 75 -18.85 -15.24 4.01
C GLN A 75 -19.26 -16.65 3.57
N MET A 76 -18.85 -17.08 2.38
CA MET A 76 -19.15 -18.43 1.90
C MET A 76 -18.54 -19.52 2.80
N ARG A 77 -17.30 -19.32 3.31
CA ARG A 77 -16.70 -20.23 4.29
C ARG A 77 -17.51 -20.28 5.59
N GLY A 78 -18.00 -19.13 6.05
CA GLY A 78 -18.82 -19.05 7.26
C GLY A 78 -20.12 -19.84 7.12
N LEU A 79 -20.83 -19.65 6.00
CA LEU A 79 -22.07 -20.38 5.69
C LEU A 79 -21.83 -21.88 5.60
N LEU A 80 -20.84 -22.32 4.83
CA LEU A 80 -20.50 -23.73 4.68
C LEU A 80 -20.10 -24.38 6.02
N LYS A 81 -19.35 -23.64 6.84
CA LYS A 81 -18.92 -24.12 8.16
C LYS A 81 -20.12 -24.33 9.10
N SER A 82 -21.16 -23.48 9.07
CA SER A 82 -22.37 -23.67 9.87
C SER A 82 -23.15 -24.92 9.47
N LEU A 83 -22.94 -25.41 8.24
CA LEU A 83 -23.51 -26.65 7.71
C LEU A 83 -22.56 -27.87 7.83
N GLY A 84 -21.48 -27.74 8.64
CA GLY A 84 -20.52 -28.81 8.89
C GLY A 84 -19.41 -28.95 7.83
N ILE A 85 -19.39 -28.12 6.78
CA ILE A 85 -18.43 -28.21 5.68
C ILE A 85 -17.29 -27.24 5.91
N VAL A 86 -16.07 -27.75 6.08
CA VAL A 86 -14.87 -26.95 6.34
C VAL A 86 -14.00 -26.85 5.07
N LEU A 87 -14.02 -25.69 4.41
CA LEU A 87 -13.11 -25.40 3.31
C LEU A 87 -11.75 -24.94 3.88
N GLY A 88 -10.70 -25.67 3.51
CA GLY A 88 -9.33 -25.29 3.87
C GLY A 88 -8.91 -23.93 3.27
N LYS A 89 -7.81 -23.37 3.77
CA LYS A 89 -7.27 -22.07 3.33
C LYS A 89 -7.03 -22.06 1.80
N SER A 90 -7.65 -21.11 1.11
CA SER A 90 -7.52 -20.87 -0.32
C SER A 90 -8.04 -19.47 -0.63
N ALA A 91 -7.74 -18.94 -1.81
CA ALA A 91 -8.24 -17.64 -2.28
C ALA A 91 -8.32 -17.62 -3.81
N GLY A 92 -9.13 -16.71 -4.36
CA GLY A 92 -9.27 -16.51 -5.79
C GLY A 92 -9.66 -17.79 -6.53
N ARG A 93 -9.01 -18.07 -7.64
CA ARG A 93 -9.32 -19.24 -8.50
C ARG A 93 -9.21 -20.58 -7.77
N THR A 94 -8.30 -20.69 -6.79
CA THR A 94 -8.18 -21.94 -6.00
C THR A 94 -9.39 -22.11 -5.07
N PHE A 95 -9.92 -21.01 -4.54
CA PHE A 95 -11.18 -21.03 -3.78
C PHE A 95 -12.36 -21.39 -4.67
N SER A 96 -12.46 -20.82 -5.88
CA SER A 96 -13.50 -21.19 -6.85
C SER A 96 -13.56 -22.70 -7.14
N LYS A 97 -12.40 -23.32 -7.39
CA LYS A 97 -12.33 -24.76 -7.62
C LYS A 97 -12.88 -25.59 -6.44
N LYS A 98 -12.57 -25.16 -5.20
CA LYS A 98 -13.07 -25.83 -4.00
C LYS A 98 -14.59 -25.69 -3.84
N ILE A 99 -15.14 -24.53 -4.17
CA ILE A 99 -16.60 -24.31 -4.14
C ILE A 99 -17.28 -25.22 -5.17
N ILE A 100 -16.79 -25.26 -6.40
CA ILE A 100 -17.38 -26.09 -7.47
C ILE A 100 -17.38 -27.58 -7.05
N ASN A 101 -16.27 -28.08 -6.51
CA ASN A 101 -16.20 -29.46 -6.04
C ASN A 101 -17.20 -29.72 -4.90
N CYS A 102 -17.28 -28.81 -3.93
CA CYS A 102 -18.23 -28.92 -2.81
C CYS A 102 -19.67 -28.93 -3.27
N LEU A 103 -20.06 -28.10 -4.24
CA LEU A 103 -21.41 -28.07 -4.81
C LEU A 103 -21.74 -29.34 -5.61
N GLY A 104 -20.76 -30.00 -6.22
CA GLY A 104 -20.94 -31.29 -6.88
C GLY A 104 -21.22 -32.42 -5.89
N GLU A 105 -20.69 -32.36 -4.68
CA GLU A 105 -20.89 -33.36 -3.62
C GLU A 105 -22.21 -33.16 -2.84
N VAL A 106 -22.68 -31.89 -2.71
CA VAL A 106 -23.87 -31.53 -1.91
C VAL A 106 -24.80 -30.60 -2.71
N PRO A 107 -25.67 -31.13 -3.57
CA PRO A 107 -26.54 -30.33 -4.45
C PRO A 107 -27.46 -29.34 -3.75
N ASP A 108 -27.91 -29.65 -2.53
CA ASP A 108 -28.81 -28.78 -1.75
C ASP A 108 -28.21 -27.43 -1.39
N LEU A 109 -26.88 -27.30 -1.44
CA LEU A 109 -26.19 -26.04 -1.20
C LEU A 109 -26.18 -25.09 -2.41
N HIS A 110 -26.60 -25.58 -3.57
CA HIS A 110 -26.51 -24.84 -4.82
C HIS A 110 -27.27 -23.50 -4.76
N SER A 111 -28.53 -23.52 -4.31
CA SER A 111 -29.37 -22.33 -4.19
C SER A 111 -28.80 -21.29 -3.20
N LEU A 112 -28.12 -21.74 -2.15
CA LEU A 112 -27.52 -20.88 -1.13
C LEU A 112 -26.23 -20.24 -1.59
N ILE A 113 -25.35 -20.98 -2.25
CA ILE A 113 -23.97 -20.57 -2.53
C ILE A 113 -23.83 -19.94 -3.92
N MET A 114 -24.57 -20.39 -4.93
CA MET A 114 -24.43 -19.93 -6.31
C MET A 114 -24.61 -18.42 -6.52
N PRO A 115 -25.54 -17.72 -5.85
CA PRO A 115 -25.64 -16.27 -5.98
C PRO A 115 -24.36 -15.55 -5.54
N LEU A 116 -23.76 -15.96 -4.41
CA LEU A 116 -22.52 -15.40 -3.91
C LEU A 116 -21.31 -15.78 -4.79
N PHE A 117 -21.32 -17.02 -5.30
CA PHE A 117 -20.26 -17.52 -6.16
C PHE A 117 -20.24 -16.82 -7.53
N SER A 118 -21.41 -16.49 -8.09
CA SER A 118 -21.51 -15.71 -9.33
C SER A 118 -20.85 -14.34 -9.18
N VAL A 119 -21.18 -13.60 -8.11
CA VAL A 119 -20.55 -12.30 -7.81
C VAL A 119 -19.04 -12.47 -7.60
N HIS A 120 -18.62 -13.51 -6.87
CA HIS A 120 -17.19 -13.81 -6.66
C HIS A 120 -16.45 -14.06 -7.98
N SER A 121 -17.04 -14.78 -8.93
CA SER A 121 -16.45 -15.06 -10.24
C SER A 121 -16.25 -13.76 -11.04
N THR A 122 -17.28 -12.91 -11.07
CA THR A 122 -17.19 -11.58 -11.70
C THR A 122 -16.08 -10.72 -11.08
N LEU A 123 -15.95 -10.74 -9.75
CA LEU A 123 -14.87 -10.00 -9.07
C LEU A 123 -13.48 -10.51 -9.49
N ILE A 124 -13.29 -11.81 -9.66
CA ILE A 124 -12.02 -12.37 -10.14
C ILE A 124 -11.69 -11.88 -11.55
N GLU A 125 -12.68 -11.85 -12.43
CA GLU A 125 -12.50 -11.38 -13.80
C GLU A 125 -12.11 -9.90 -13.84
N GLN A 126 -12.84 -9.06 -13.11
CA GLN A 126 -12.56 -7.61 -13.03
C GLN A 126 -11.19 -7.32 -12.40
N ILE A 127 -10.80 -8.04 -11.35
CA ILE A 127 -9.46 -7.93 -10.76
C ILE A 127 -8.39 -8.33 -11.79
N SER A 128 -8.63 -9.40 -12.55
CA SER A 128 -7.68 -9.85 -13.59
C SER A 128 -7.52 -8.81 -14.69
N GLN A 129 -8.59 -8.10 -15.04
CA GLN A 129 -8.55 -7.03 -16.03
C GLN A 129 -7.71 -5.83 -15.55
N TYR A 130 -7.91 -5.38 -14.31
CA TYR A 130 -7.03 -4.37 -13.70
C TYR A 130 -5.56 -4.83 -13.62
N ASP A 131 -5.32 -6.11 -13.33
CA ASP A 131 -3.96 -6.65 -13.28
C ASP A 131 -3.28 -6.62 -14.66
N LEU A 132 -4.01 -6.87 -15.75
CA LEU A 132 -3.52 -6.75 -17.12
C LEU A 132 -3.20 -5.30 -17.47
N GLU A 133 -4.13 -4.36 -17.24
CA GLU A 133 -3.91 -2.93 -17.48
C GLU A 133 -2.66 -2.43 -16.73
N LEU A 134 -2.55 -2.72 -15.44
CA LEU A 134 -1.40 -2.31 -14.62
C LEU A 134 -0.09 -2.94 -15.11
N LYS A 135 -0.14 -4.17 -15.61
CA LYS A 135 1.01 -4.84 -16.21
C LYS A 135 1.45 -4.16 -17.51
N ASP A 136 0.51 -3.72 -18.34
CA ASP A 136 0.82 -3.01 -19.59
C ASP A 136 1.41 -1.63 -19.30
N PHE A 137 0.87 -0.88 -18.34
CA PHE A 137 1.50 0.35 -17.85
C PHE A 137 2.95 0.11 -17.38
N SER A 138 3.19 -1.02 -16.71
CA SER A 138 4.53 -1.32 -16.21
C SER A 138 5.54 -1.68 -17.31
N ARG A 139 5.08 -2.08 -18.49
CA ARG A 139 5.96 -2.45 -19.62
C ARG A 139 6.43 -1.26 -20.42
N SER A 140 5.69 -0.16 -20.43
CA SER A 140 6.02 1.04 -21.23
C SER A 140 7.06 1.94 -20.54
N ASP A 141 7.13 1.93 -19.20
CA ASP A 141 7.98 2.83 -18.44
C ASP A 141 9.29 2.13 -17.98
N PRO A 142 10.47 2.61 -18.42
CA PRO A 142 11.77 2.09 -17.97
C PRO A 142 11.99 2.22 -16.46
N THR A 143 11.45 3.25 -15.82
CA THR A 143 11.57 3.46 -14.38
C THR A 143 10.85 2.37 -13.62
N ILE A 144 9.62 2.02 -14.04
CA ILE A 144 8.84 0.95 -13.42
C ILE A 144 9.58 -0.39 -13.55
N LYS A 145 10.16 -0.67 -14.72
CA LYS A 145 10.98 -1.88 -14.92
C LYS A 145 12.17 -1.95 -13.96
N ARG A 146 12.86 -0.81 -13.75
CA ARG A 146 13.95 -0.74 -12.77
C ARG A 146 13.47 -1.01 -11.34
N LEU A 147 12.34 -0.42 -10.93
CA LEU A 147 11.76 -0.69 -9.62
C LEU A 147 11.36 -2.17 -9.43
N MET A 148 10.86 -2.80 -10.48
CA MET A 148 10.51 -4.23 -10.46
C MET A 148 11.73 -5.16 -10.38
N SER A 149 12.97 -4.66 -10.56
CA SER A 149 14.18 -5.45 -10.31
C SER A 149 14.37 -5.79 -8.82
N VAL A 150 13.72 -5.04 -7.92
CA VAL A 150 13.77 -5.30 -6.47
C VAL A 150 12.98 -6.58 -6.15
N PRO A 151 13.61 -7.57 -5.48
CA PRO A 151 12.96 -8.84 -5.20
C PRO A 151 11.70 -8.68 -4.34
N GLY A 152 10.59 -9.22 -4.84
CA GLY A 152 9.26 -9.11 -4.22
C GLY A 152 8.42 -7.93 -4.71
N VAL A 153 8.98 -7.04 -5.52
CA VAL A 153 8.27 -5.90 -6.12
C VAL A 153 7.74 -6.29 -7.49
N GLY A 154 6.42 -6.31 -7.64
CA GLY A 154 5.74 -6.53 -8.91
C GLY A 154 5.13 -5.23 -9.47
N PRO A 155 4.42 -5.30 -10.63
CA PRO A 155 3.81 -4.14 -11.28
C PRO A 155 2.96 -3.29 -10.34
N VAL A 156 2.07 -3.92 -9.58
CA VAL A 156 1.17 -3.24 -8.63
C VAL A 156 1.95 -2.44 -7.58
N THR A 157 3.01 -3.03 -7.01
CA THR A 157 3.82 -2.36 -5.97
C THR A 157 4.65 -1.23 -6.55
N ALA A 158 5.25 -1.42 -7.74
CA ALA A 158 6.03 -0.39 -8.42
C ALA A 158 5.17 0.82 -8.82
N LEU A 159 4.01 0.58 -9.44
CA LEU A 159 3.04 1.61 -9.80
C LEU A 159 2.48 2.34 -8.56
N ALA A 160 2.20 1.60 -7.49
CA ALA A 160 1.78 2.21 -6.23
C ALA A 160 2.87 3.10 -5.64
N PHE A 161 4.14 2.72 -5.75
CA PHE A 161 5.26 3.53 -5.31
C PHE A 161 5.37 4.83 -6.11
N ILE A 162 5.38 4.75 -7.45
CA ILE A 162 5.45 5.91 -8.34
C ILE A 162 4.27 6.85 -8.06
N SER A 163 3.04 6.36 -8.08
CA SER A 163 1.85 7.19 -7.87
C SER A 163 1.75 7.77 -6.43
N THR A 164 2.44 7.17 -5.46
CA THR A 164 2.48 7.69 -4.09
C THR A 164 3.56 8.75 -3.92
N ILE A 165 4.72 8.55 -4.51
CA ILE A 165 5.86 9.48 -4.44
C ILE A 165 5.69 10.65 -5.42
N ASP A 166 5.29 10.37 -6.67
CA ASP A 166 5.07 11.28 -7.79
C ASP A 166 6.35 11.94 -8.32
N ASP A 167 7.12 12.57 -7.44
CA ASP A 167 8.40 13.18 -7.75
C ASP A 167 9.44 12.74 -6.70
N PRO A 168 10.46 11.96 -7.07
CA PRO A 168 11.45 11.48 -6.13
C PRO A 168 12.37 12.58 -5.60
N HIS A 169 12.57 13.67 -6.35
CA HIS A 169 13.47 14.78 -5.98
C HIS A 169 12.91 15.68 -4.86
N ARG A 170 11.64 15.48 -4.48
CA ARG A 170 11.04 16.17 -3.33
C ARG A 170 11.63 15.78 -1.97
N PHE A 171 12.44 14.75 -1.92
CA PHE A 171 13.06 14.26 -0.68
C PHE A 171 14.56 14.58 -0.68
N ASN A 172 15.01 15.32 0.33
CA ASN A 172 16.43 15.63 0.49
C ASN A 172 17.26 14.39 0.84
N ARG A 173 16.66 13.41 1.51
CA ARG A 173 17.29 12.15 1.91
C ARG A 173 16.38 10.97 1.59
N ALA A 174 16.93 9.91 1.03
CA ALA A 174 16.18 8.69 0.74
C ALA A 174 15.50 8.08 1.99
N SER A 175 16.08 8.29 3.19
CA SER A 175 15.50 7.86 4.48
C SER A 175 14.13 8.48 4.77
N ASP A 176 13.87 9.70 4.25
CA ASP A 176 12.66 10.47 4.53
C ASP A 176 11.43 9.84 3.88
N VAL A 177 11.62 9.06 2.81
CA VAL A 177 10.57 8.27 2.17
C VAL A 177 9.91 7.31 3.17
N GLY A 178 10.71 6.68 4.04
CA GLY A 178 10.18 5.82 5.10
C GLY A 178 9.27 6.56 6.09
N ALA A 179 9.61 7.79 6.44
CA ALA A 179 8.80 8.65 7.30
C ALA A 179 7.53 9.13 6.58
N TYR A 180 7.66 9.57 5.31
CA TYR A 180 6.55 9.98 4.47
C TYR A 180 5.50 8.87 4.30
N LEU A 181 5.94 7.63 4.16
CA LEU A 181 5.07 6.45 4.07
C LEU A 181 4.54 5.98 5.43
N GLY A 182 4.95 6.61 6.52
CA GLY A 182 4.52 6.24 7.87
C GLY A 182 5.04 4.89 8.35
N LEU A 183 6.21 4.46 7.86
CA LEU A 183 6.91 3.23 8.23
C LEU A 183 7.96 3.44 9.32
N THR A 184 8.13 4.68 9.81
CA THR A 184 9.02 5.00 10.93
C THR A 184 8.26 4.94 12.26
N PRO A 185 8.93 4.49 13.33
CA PRO A 185 8.34 4.51 14.66
C PRO A 185 7.99 5.93 15.12
N ARG A 186 6.95 6.05 15.94
CA ARG A 186 6.71 7.28 16.70
C ARG A 186 7.72 7.35 17.83
N ARG A 187 8.29 8.51 18.04
CA ARG A 187 9.15 8.81 19.18
C ARG A 187 8.36 9.65 20.18
N TYR A 188 8.39 9.25 21.41
CA TYR A 188 7.83 9.99 22.54
C TYR A 188 9.01 10.35 23.43
N GLN A 189 9.38 11.62 23.38
CA GLN A 189 10.48 12.17 24.15
C GLN A 189 9.93 13.28 25.04
N SER A 190 10.09 13.12 26.34
CA SER A 190 9.74 14.13 27.35
C SER A 190 10.73 14.00 28.49
N GLY A 191 11.56 15.03 28.72
CA GLY A 191 12.64 14.98 29.70
C GLY A 191 13.56 13.78 29.46
N GLU A 192 13.75 12.96 30.48
CA GLU A 192 14.59 11.75 30.44
C GLU A 192 13.93 10.54 29.75
N LEU A 193 12.61 10.61 29.47
CA LEU A 193 11.88 9.52 28.85
C LEU A 193 12.02 9.57 27.32
N ASP A 194 12.68 8.58 26.72
CA ASP A 194 12.73 8.38 25.27
C ASP A 194 12.15 6.99 24.92
N ARG A 195 10.89 6.98 24.51
CA ARG A 195 10.19 5.74 24.15
C ARG A 195 9.90 5.66 22.66
N THR A 196 10.29 4.55 22.04
CA THR A 196 9.98 4.23 20.66
C THR A 196 8.69 3.42 20.57
N GLY A 197 7.68 3.97 19.93
CA GLY A 197 6.37 3.35 19.77
C GLY A 197 6.23 2.51 18.48
N ARG A 198 4.98 2.21 18.13
CA ARG A 198 4.64 1.59 16.84
C ARG A 198 4.91 2.58 15.70
N ILE A 199 4.94 2.08 14.43
CA ILE A 199 5.06 2.93 13.24
C ILE A 199 3.95 4.01 13.22
N SER A 200 4.28 5.18 12.68
CA SER A 200 3.39 6.34 12.72
C SER A 200 2.08 6.14 11.94
N LYS A 201 2.07 5.32 10.88
CA LYS A 201 0.96 5.08 9.94
C LYS A 201 0.38 6.36 9.31
N ARG A 202 1.07 7.50 9.41
CA ARG A 202 0.59 8.79 8.89
C ARG A 202 0.59 8.89 7.37
N GLY A 203 1.36 8.05 6.68
CA GLY A 203 1.43 8.02 5.23
C GLY A 203 0.31 7.21 4.57
N ASP A 204 0.50 6.92 3.29
CA ASP A 204 -0.42 6.16 2.47
C ASP A 204 -0.58 4.71 2.96
N SER A 205 -1.81 4.31 3.27
CA SER A 205 -2.10 2.97 3.83
C SER A 205 -1.97 1.87 2.79
N LEU A 206 -2.39 2.14 1.55
CA LEU A 206 -2.34 1.16 0.46
C LEU A 206 -0.89 0.87 0.07
N MET A 207 -0.06 1.91 -0.02
CA MET A 207 1.37 1.74 -0.29
C MET A 207 2.07 0.92 0.80
N ARG A 208 1.76 1.19 2.08
CA ARG A 208 2.28 0.36 3.18
C ARG A 208 1.87 -1.10 3.07
N THR A 209 0.63 -1.37 2.67
CA THR A 209 0.13 -2.73 2.45
C THR A 209 0.92 -3.42 1.34
N TYR A 210 1.11 -2.77 0.20
CA TYR A 210 1.87 -3.35 -0.90
C TYR A 210 3.34 -3.58 -0.57
N LEU A 211 3.99 -2.66 0.14
CA LEU A 211 5.37 -2.86 0.61
C LEU A 211 5.47 -4.00 1.64
N PHE A 212 4.47 -4.15 2.51
CA PHE A 212 4.42 -5.27 3.46
C PHE A 212 4.25 -6.61 2.73
N GLU A 213 3.40 -6.67 1.72
CA GLU A 213 3.25 -7.86 0.88
C GLU A 213 4.50 -8.15 0.04
N ALA A 214 5.16 -7.12 -0.51
CA ALA A 214 6.45 -7.28 -1.18
C ALA A 214 7.52 -7.86 -0.23
N ALA A 215 7.56 -7.41 1.02
CA ALA A 215 8.43 -7.97 2.05
C ALA A 215 8.06 -9.43 2.40
N ASN A 216 6.78 -9.77 2.38
CA ASN A 216 6.30 -11.15 2.56
C ASN A 216 6.75 -12.06 1.40
N VAL A 217 6.60 -11.59 0.16
CA VAL A 217 7.06 -12.29 -1.05
C VAL A 217 8.57 -12.50 -1.01
N LEU A 218 9.35 -11.47 -0.64
CA LEU A 218 10.80 -11.57 -0.47
C LEU A 218 11.19 -12.69 0.48
N LEU A 219 10.55 -12.76 1.65
CA LEU A 219 10.91 -13.74 2.69
C LEU A 219 10.45 -15.16 2.37
N LYS A 220 9.28 -15.32 1.72
CA LYS A 220 8.63 -16.63 1.59
C LYS A 220 8.75 -17.25 0.19
N ILE A 221 8.75 -16.43 -0.87
CA ILE A 221 8.57 -16.90 -2.24
C ILE A 221 9.86 -16.76 -3.04
N VAL A 222 10.57 -15.63 -2.93
CA VAL A 222 11.81 -15.40 -3.67
C VAL A 222 12.84 -16.45 -3.27
N ARG A 223 13.29 -17.27 -4.25
CA ARG A 223 14.31 -18.32 -4.00
C ARG A 223 15.71 -17.77 -4.04
N ARG A 224 16.03 -16.87 -4.98
CA ARG A 224 17.35 -16.28 -5.18
C ARG A 224 17.79 -15.50 -3.94
N GLY A 225 19.04 -15.70 -3.50
CA GLY A 225 19.64 -14.96 -2.39
C GLY A 225 19.89 -13.49 -2.75
N SER A 226 19.83 -12.61 -1.78
CA SER A 226 20.26 -11.22 -1.89
C SER A 226 20.62 -10.66 -0.51
N PRO A 227 21.44 -9.59 -0.43
CA PRO A 227 21.75 -8.94 0.85
C PRO A 227 20.51 -8.52 1.62
N LEU A 228 19.49 -8.02 0.92
CA LEU A 228 18.21 -7.63 1.51
C LEU A 228 17.47 -8.83 2.11
N LYS A 229 17.42 -9.97 1.40
CA LYS A 229 16.78 -11.19 1.88
C LYS A 229 17.53 -11.77 3.08
N SER A 230 18.86 -11.85 3.01
CA SER A 230 19.70 -12.36 4.12
C SER A 230 19.53 -11.52 5.38
N TRP A 231 19.57 -10.20 5.26
CA TRP A 231 19.30 -9.29 6.37
C TRP A 231 17.88 -9.47 6.93
N GLY A 232 16.88 -9.53 6.05
CA GLY A 232 15.47 -9.70 6.45
C GLY A 232 15.22 -11.02 7.16
N THR A 233 15.84 -12.11 6.70
CA THR A 233 15.75 -13.43 7.33
C THR A 233 16.40 -13.45 8.71
N LYS A 234 17.62 -12.87 8.85
CA LYS A 234 18.29 -12.71 10.16
C LYS A 234 17.43 -11.90 11.13
N LEU A 235 16.82 -10.80 10.64
CA LEU A 235 15.94 -9.98 11.44
C LEU A 235 14.68 -10.73 11.89
N ALA A 236 14.05 -11.51 11.00
CA ALA A 236 12.85 -12.29 11.30
C ALA A 236 13.09 -13.42 12.33
N LYS A 237 14.35 -13.88 12.51
CA LYS A 237 14.74 -14.80 13.58
C LYS A 237 14.86 -14.10 14.94
N ARG A 238 15.17 -12.79 14.97
CA ARG A 238 15.42 -12.03 16.22
C ARG A 238 14.18 -11.33 16.75
N ILE A 239 13.23 -10.96 15.88
CA ILE A 239 12.01 -10.24 16.25
C ILE A 239 10.80 -10.91 15.59
N ALA A 240 9.58 -10.59 16.09
CA ALA A 240 8.35 -11.10 15.50
C ALA A 240 8.30 -10.85 13.98
N THR A 241 7.96 -11.88 13.20
CA THR A 241 7.94 -11.86 11.73
C THR A 241 7.16 -10.66 11.14
N LYS A 242 6.04 -10.26 11.77
CA LYS A 242 5.28 -9.08 11.35
C LYS A 242 6.11 -7.78 11.47
N LYS A 243 6.86 -7.63 12.57
CA LYS A 243 7.75 -6.46 12.77
C LYS A 243 8.92 -6.48 11.78
N ALA A 244 9.50 -7.65 11.51
CA ALA A 244 10.56 -7.81 10.51
C ALA A 244 10.09 -7.40 9.11
N LYS A 245 8.88 -7.82 8.67
CA LYS A 245 8.31 -7.39 7.39
C LYS A 245 8.12 -5.87 7.29
N VAL A 246 7.71 -5.20 8.36
CA VAL A 246 7.60 -3.73 8.38
C VAL A 246 8.98 -3.07 8.22
N ALA A 247 10.02 -3.59 8.88
CA ALA A 247 11.38 -3.08 8.74
C ALA A 247 11.91 -3.30 7.31
N ILE A 248 11.64 -4.48 6.71
CA ILE A 248 11.97 -4.77 5.31
C ILE A 248 11.22 -3.82 4.38
N ALA A 249 9.92 -3.61 4.58
CA ALA A 249 9.10 -2.68 3.80
C ALA A 249 9.67 -1.26 3.82
N ARG A 250 10.13 -0.78 4.99
CA ARG A 250 10.84 0.51 5.10
C ARG A 250 12.13 0.53 4.29
N LYS A 251 12.95 -0.52 4.40
CA LYS A 251 14.21 -0.62 3.64
C LYS A 251 13.95 -0.71 2.14
N MET A 252 12.93 -1.46 1.72
CA MET A 252 12.49 -1.50 0.32
C MET A 252 12.08 -0.12 -0.19
N ALA A 253 11.34 0.66 0.58
CA ALA A 253 10.95 2.02 0.18
C ALA A 253 12.17 2.92 -0.09
N VAL A 254 13.21 2.83 0.74
CA VAL A 254 14.47 3.55 0.53
C VAL A 254 15.18 3.06 -0.73
N ILE A 255 15.29 1.75 -0.93
CA ILE A 255 15.93 1.15 -2.12
C ILE A 255 15.19 1.57 -3.39
N LEU A 256 13.86 1.51 -3.40
CA LEU A 256 13.04 1.93 -4.54
C LEU A 256 13.27 3.41 -4.88
N HIS A 257 13.38 4.26 -3.86
CA HIS A 257 13.68 5.68 -4.07
C HIS A 257 15.07 5.88 -4.69
N CYS A 258 16.12 5.25 -4.14
CA CYS A 258 17.47 5.33 -4.70
C CYS A 258 17.51 4.84 -6.15
N ILE A 259 16.89 3.68 -6.45
CA ILE A 259 16.80 3.17 -7.83
C ILE A 259 16.15 4.17 -8.77
N TRP A 260 15.10 4.86 -8.30
CA TRP A 260 14.40 5.85 -9.10
C TRP A 260 15.23 7.10 -9.34
N THR A 261 15.89 7.65 -8.31
CA THR A 261 16.73 8.86 -8.41
C THR A 261 18.00 8.62 -9.22
N ASP A 262 18.65 7.48 -9.00
CA ASP A 262 19.98 7.17 -9.57
C ASP A 262 19.87 6.49 -10.94
N GLY A 263 18.66 6.10 -11.37
CA GLY A 263 18.44 5.39 -12.64
C GLY A 263 19.04 3.97 -12.69
N THR A 264 19.37 3.39 -11.53
CA THR A 264 20.04 2.09 -11.39
C THR A 264 19.04 0.92 -11.34
N GLN A 265 19.56 -0.30 -11.19
CA GLN A 265 18.78 -1.52 -10.94
C GLN A 265 19.19 -2.12 -9.58
N PHE A 266 18.38 -3.05 -9.08
CA PHE A 266 18.67 -3.74 -7.84
C PHE A 266 19.90 -4.67 -7.99
N GLU A 267 20.89 -4.48 -7.14
CA GLU A 267 22.07 -5.33 -7.08
C GLU A 267 21.79 -6.60 -6.26
N TRP A 268 21.84 -7.75 -6.93
CA TRP A 268 21.58 -9.06 -6.31
C TRP A 268 22.78 -9.61 -5.52
N SER A 269 23.99 -9.26 -5.88
CA SER A 269 25.22 -9.59 -5.19
C SER A 269 25.93 -8.29 -4.80
N ARG A 270 26.45 -8.19 -3.58
CA ARG A 270 27.53 -7.22 -3.35
C ARG A 270 28.75 -7.76 -4.11
N ASN A 271 29.20 -7.06 -5.13
CA ASN A 271 30.57 -7.23 -5.57
C ASN A 271 31.44 -6.91 -4.36
N ALA A 272 32.18 -7.90 -3.87
CA ALA A 272 33.26 -7.66 -2.93
C ALA A 272 34.29 -6.83 -3.71
N SER A 273 34.30 -5.52 -3.51
CA SER A 273 35.38 -4.61 -3.86
C SER A 273 36.23 -4.44 -2.64
#